data_96bcbab964aaedb6ab3f26ae49cd379b
#
_entry.id   96bcbab964aaedb6ab3f26ae49cd379b
#
_cell.length_a   1.000
_cell.length_b   1.000
_cell.length_c   1.000
_cell.angle_alpha   90.00
_cell.angle_beta   90.00
_cell.angle_gamma   90.00
#
_symmetry.space_group_name_H-M   'P 1'
#
loop_
_entity.id
_entity.type
_entity.pdbx_description
1 polymer ?
#
loop_
_entity_poly.entity_id
_entity_poly.type
_entity_poly.pdbx_seq_one_letter_code
_entity_poly.pdbx_strand_id
1 'polypeptide(L)'
;MTITDIARRAGLSKGAVSYALNGQPGVSESTRQRVLQMALEMGWHPNSAAKALSGARAGAFGLVLARPASTLGVEPFFMKLISGMESAMASSQTALLLQVVADHDAEIATYRRWWAERRVDGVFLIDLEVHDKRVPVLEELKLPAMVVGGPGNHGTLPGVWIDDTSAMVMVMEYLAALRHRRIARVAGVPGMLHTEVRKEAFDEVSARIGLAWSTTINTDYSPEEGAQATRRLLSASTRPTAIVYDNDVMAVAGVSVAHEMGVDVPGDLSIMAWDDSVLCEIVHPPITAVSRDITGYGVHVAERLLALLDDDLDGQAVRDFEGVPPRLVVRGSTARPVRSSVGA
;
A
#
# COMPACT_ATOMS: atom_id res chain seq x y z
N MET A 1 -22.97 8.81 -29.47
CA MET A 1 -24.20 9.55 -29.23
C MET A 1 -23.89 10.82 -28.48
N THR A 2 -24.53 11.96 -28.79
CA THR A 2 -24.15 13.28 -28.27
C THR A 2 -25.35 13.96 -27.60
N ILE A 3 -25.09 14.98 -26.75
CA ILE A 3 -26.15 15.84 -26.16
C ILE A 3 -27.06 16.43 -27.29
N THR A 4 -26.50 16.65 -28.49
CA THR A 4 -27.27 17.14 -29.64
C THR A 4 -28.33 16.14 -30.09
N ASP A 5 -28.04 14.86 -30.05
CA ASP A 5 -28.97 13.82 -30.44
C ASP A 5 -30.13 13.68 -29.45
N ILE A 6 -29.81 13.80 -28.15
CA ILE A 6 -30.83 13.84 -27.10
C ILE A 6 -31.72 15.09 -27.24
N ALA A 7 -31.10 16.26 -27.49
CA ALA A 7 -31.83 17.53 -27.66
C ALA A 7 -32.83 17.45 -28.84
N ARG A 8 -32.41 16.87 -29.96
CA ARG A 8 -33.26 16.64 -31.13
C ARG A 8 -34.45 15.73 -30.79
N ARG A 9 -34.18 14.62 -30.07
CA ARG A 9 -35.22 13.64 -29.70
C ARG A 9 -36.19 14.18 -28.64
N ALA A 10 -35.68 14.97 -27.70
CA ALA A 10 -36.47 15.58 -26.60
C ALA A 10 -37.26 16.82 -27.06
N GLY A 11 -36.94 17.39 -28.25
CA GLY A 11 -37.53 18.66 -28.71
C GLY A 11 -37.10 19.86 -27.87
N LEU A 12 -35.89 19.83 -27.31
CA LEU A 12 -35.32 20.85 -26.43
C LEU A 12 -34.05 21.46 -26.98
N SER A 13 -33.67 22.64 -26.43
CA SER A 13 -32.34 23.20 -26.73
C SER A 13 -31.23 22.38 -26.13
N LYS A 14 -30.01 22.42 -26.69
CA LYS A 14 -28.81 21.78 -26.09
C LYS A 14 -28.56 22.27 -24.67
N GLY A 15 -28.77 23.56 -24.39
CA GLY A 15 -28.63 24.14 -23.05
C GLY A 15 -29.59 23.53 -22.04
N ALA A 16 -30.88 23.41 -22.41
CA ALA A 16 -31.89 22.80 -21.55
C ALA A 16 -31.59 21.32 -21.25
N VAL A 17 -31.13 20.56 -22.25
CA VAL A 17 -30.70 19.16 -22.05
C VAL A 17 -29.46 19.10 -21.17
N SER A 18 -28.48 19.96 -21.38
CA SER A 18 -27.29 20.04 -20.51
C SER A 18 -27.67 20.34 -19.05
N TYR A 19 -28.57 21.30 -18.81
CA TYR A 19 -29.04 21.62 -17.46
C TYR A 19 -29.81 20.45 -16.82
N ALA A 20 -30.65 19.76 -17.60
CA ALA A 20 -31.35 18.58 -17.13
C ALA A 20 -30.41 17.45 -16.72
N LEU A 21 -29.40 17.14 -17.56
CA LEU A 21 -28.43 16.07 -17.34
C LEU A 21 -27.46 16.36 -16.20
N ASN A 22 -27.12 17.65 -15.97
CA ASN A 22 -26.19 18.07 -14.91
C ASN A 22 -26.88 18.55 -13.63
N GLY A 23 -28.19 18.36 -13.48
CA GLY A 23 -28.92 18.75 -12.26
C GLY A 23 -29.01 20.24 -12.02
N GLN A 24 -28.68 21.09 -13.00
CA GLN A 24 -28.67 22.55 -12.83
C GLN A 24 -30.09 23.14 -12.81
N PRO A 25 -30.29 24.27 -12.08
CA PRO A 25 -31.58 24.97 -12.08
C PRO A 25 -31.91 25.54 -13.46
N GLY A 26 -33.17 25.67 -13.79
CA GLY A 26 -33.63 26.24 -15.08
C GLY A 26 -34.43 25.24 -15.95
N VAL A 27 -34.64 24.02 -15.46
CA VAL A 27 -35.48 22.99 -16.09
C VAL A 27 -36.42 22.40 -15.05
N SER A 28 -37.70 22.19 -15.42
CA SER A 28 -38.66 21.55 -14.51
C SER A 28 -38.27 20.10 -14.23
N GLU A 29 -38.63 19.57 -13.02
CA GLU A 29 -38.35 18.21 -12.64
C GLU A 29 -38.91 17.18 -13.63
N SER A 30 -40.14 17.42 -14.12
CA SER A 30 -40.74 16.55 -15.15
C SER A 30 -39.93 16.51 -16.46
N THR A 31 -39.38 17.64 -16.89
CA THR A 31 -38.51 17.72 -18.06
C THR A 31 -37.17 17.04 -17.80
N ARG A 32 -36.63 17.20 -16.61
CA ARG A 32 -35.40 16.54 -16.18
C ARG A 32 -35.54 15.02 -16.24
N GLN A 33 -36.58 14.47 -15.62
CA GLN A 33 -36.82 13.03 -15.63
C GLN A 33 -37.01 12.48 -17.05
N ARG A 34 -37.74 13.21 -17.90
CA ARG A 34 -37.89 12.83 -19.31
C ARG A 34 -36.57 12.79 -20.07
N VAL A 35 -35.71 13.79 -19.86
CA VAL A 35 -34.38 13.83 -20.51
C VAL A 35 -33.49 12.71 -20.01
N LEU A 36 -33.46 12.44 -18.69
CA LEU A 36 -32.70 11.35 -18.09
C LEU A 36 -33.13 9.99 -18.63
N GLN A 37 -34.44 9.77 -18.73
CA GLN A 37 -34.99 8.54 -19.29
C GLN A 37 -34.60 8.35 -20.77
N MET A 38 -34.72 9.43 -21.58
CA MET A 38 -34.28 9.40 -22.98
C MET A 38 -32.78 9.14 -23.13
N ALA A 39 -31.95 9.74 -22.27
CA ALA A 39 -30.51 9.51 -22.27
C ALA A 39 -30.21 8.03 -22.00
N LEU A 40 -30.86 7.43 -21.01
CA LEU A 40 -30.72 6.01 -20.67
C LEU A 40 -31.14 5.11 -21.85
N GLU A 41 -32.33 5.35 -22.44
CA GLU A 41 -32.83 4.58 -23.58
C GLU A 41 -31.92 4.67 -24.82
N MET A 42 -31.25 5.81 -24.97
CA MET A 42 -30.32 6.06 -26.05
C MET A 42 -28.91 5.53 -25.76
N GLY A 43 -28.65 4.94 -24.57
CA GLY A 43 -27.32 4.49 -24.16
C GLY A 43 -26.30 5.64 -24.07
N TRP A 44 -26.78 6.86 -23.80
CA TRP A 44 -25.91 8.00 -23.63
C TRP A 44 -25.32 8.02 -22.21
N HIS A 45 -24.00 8.14 -22.13
CA HIS A 45 -23.28 8.35 -20.88
C HIS A 45 -22.59 9.71 -20.91
N PRO A 46 -22.55 10.44 -19.78
CA PRO A 46 -21.80 11.68 -19.68
C PRO A 46 -20.33 11.46 -20.05
N ASN A 47 -19.78 12.29 -20.91
CA ASN A 47 -18.35 12.29 -21.17
C ASN A 47 -17.62 12.87 -19.95
N SER A 48 -16.77 12.07 -19.31
CA SER A 48 -15.99 12.48 -18.13
C SER A 48 -15.11 13.70 -18.41
N ALA A 49 -14.50 13.79 -19.59
CA ALA A 49 -13.72 14.96 -19.99
C ALA A 49 -14.57 16.24 -20.11
N ALA A 50 -15.82 16.13 -20.60
CA ALA A 50 -16.73 17.27 -20.64
C ALA A 50 -17.24 17.68 -19.25
N LYS A 51 -17.40 16.74 -18.34
CA LYS A 51 -17.73 17.02 -16.91
C LYS A 51 -16.58 17.74 -16.23
N ALA A 52 -15.35 17.28 -16.38
CA ALA A 52 -14.15 17.89 -15.82
C ALA A 52 -13.95 19.34 -16.32
N LEU A 53 -14.25 19.61 -17.59
CA LEU A 53 -14.20 20.96 -18.16
C LEU A 53 -15.27 21.91 -17.60
N SER A 54 -16.41 21.38 -17.14
CA SER A 54 -17.48 22.17 -16.53
C SER A 54 -17.30 22.44 -15.03
N GLY A 55 -16.15 22.10 -14.46
CA GLY A 55 -15.85 22.25 -13.04
C GLY A 55 -16.37 21.10 -12.16
N ALA A 56 -16.93 20.05 -12.77
CA ALA A 56 -17.32 18.84 -12.07
C ALA A 56 -16.10 17.94 -11.78
N ARG A 57 -16.22 17.04 -10.82
CA ARG A 57 -15.18 16.06 -10.47
C ARG A 57 -14.80 15.19 -11.69
N ALA A 58 -13.53 14.76 -11.75
CA ALA A 58 -13.03 13.84 -12.76
C ALA A 58 -13.66 12.44 -12.63
N GLY A 59 -14.03 12.06 -11.40
CA GLY A 59 -14.52 10.73 -11.06
C GLY A 59 -13.40 9.69 -11.05
N ALA A 60 -12.18 10.11 -10.70
CA ALA A 60 -11.03 9.22 -10.63
C ALA A 60 -10.05 9.62 -9.51
N PHE A 61 -9.47 8.63 -8.84
CA PHE A 61 -8.30 8.80 -7.99
C PHE A 61 -7.05 8.25 -8.66
N GLY A 62 -5.91 8.89 -8.38
CA GLY A 62 -4.63 8.47 -8.92
C GLY A 62 -3.83 7.64 -7.94
N LEU A 63 -3.19 6.59 -8.45
CA LEU A 63 -2.15 5.84 -7.76
C LEU A 63 -0.94 5.75 -8.69
N VAL A 64 0.17 6.38 -8.30
CA VAL A 64 1.42 6.32 -9.06
C VAL A 64 2.40 5.48 -8.26
N LEU A 65 3.03 4.50 -8.92
CA LEU A 65 3.95 3.56 -8.30
C LEU A 65 5.34 3.70 -8.92
N ALA A 66 6.31 4.16 -8.13
CA ALA A 66 7.72 4.22 -8.51
C ALA A 66 8.44 2.92 -8.10
N ARG A 67 7.96 1.79 -8.62
CA ARG A 67 8.47 0.45 -8.36
C ARG A 67 8.77 -0.31 -9.65
N PRO A 68 9.80 -1.17 -9.70
CA PRO A 68 10.01 -2.06 -10.84
C PRO A 68 8.78 -2.92 -11.11
N ALA A 69 8.42 -3.08 -12.38
CA ALA A 69 7.26 -3.92 -12.76
C ALA A 69 7.44 -5.39 -12.33
N SER A 70 8.68 -5.87 -12.24
CA SER A 70 9.02 -7.21 -11.73
C SER A 70 8.59 -7.38 -10.26
N THR A 71 8.81 -6.37 -9.42
CA THR A 71 8.39 -6.39 -8.00
C THR A 71 6.87 -6.35 -7.87
N LEU A 72 6.22 -5.44 -8.62
CA LEU A 72 4.74 -5.33 -8.61
C LEU A 72 4.03 -6.61 -9.05
N GLY A 73 4.66 -7.39 -9.96
CA GLY A 73 4.10 -8.63 -10.47
C GLY A 73 4.12 -9.81 -9.50
N VAL A 74 4.96 -9.78 -8.47
CA VAL A 74 5.16 -10.90 -7.55
C VAL A 74 4.77 -10.58 -6.10
N GLU A 75 4.69 -9.32 -5.71
CA GLU A 75 4.37 -8.88 -4.35
C GLU A 75 2.84 -8.78 -4.14
N PRO A 76 2.21 -9.65 -3.33
CA PRO A 76 0.75 -9.67 -3.15
C PRO A 76 0.19 -8.42 -2.47
N PHE A 77 1.02 -7.65 -1.77
CA PHE A 77 0.65 -6.45 -1.03
C PHE A 77 -0.13 -5.45 -1.89
N PHE A 78 0.41 -5.09 -3.07
CA PHE A 78 -0.19 -4.06 -3.92
C PHE A 78 -1.56 -4.46 -4.44
N MET A 79 -1.75 -5.72 -4.85
CA MET A 79 -3.03 -6.17 -5.35
C MET A 79 -4.10 -6.28 -4.26
N LYS A 80 -3.73 -6.66 -3.03
CA LYS A 80 -4.64 -6.63 -1.87
C LYS A 80 -5.05 -5.20 -1.53
N LEU A 81 -4.10 -4.26 -1.51
CA LEU A 81 -4.34 -2.84 -1.25
C LEU A 81 -5.28 -2.24 -2.31
N ILE A 82 -4.97 -2.43 -3.60
CA ILE A 82 -5.78 -1.95 -4.73
C ILE A 82 -7.19 -2.56 -4.67
N SER A 83 -7.31 -3.85 -4.40
CA SER A 83 -8.62 -4.52 -4.27
C SER A 83 -9.49 -3.89 -3.17
N GLY A 84 -8.88 -3.53 -2.04
CA GLY A 84 -9.57 -2.80 -0.98
C GLY A 84 -10.01 -1.41 -1.41
N MET A 85 -9.11 -0.64 -2.05
CA MET A 85 -9.42 0.69 -2.58
C MET A 85 -10.58 0.64 -3.58
N GLU A 86 -10.53 -0.26 -4.55
CA GLU A 86 -11.58 -0.43 -5.56
C GLU A 86 -12.93 -0.81 -4.93
N SER A 87 -12.91 -1.70 -3.93
CA SER A 87 -14.13 -2.10 -3.21
C SER A 87 -14.84 -0.90 -2.55
N ALA A 88 -14.09 0.00 -1.93
CA ALA A 88 -14.64 1.20 -1.31
C ALA A 88 -15.16 2.23 -2.33
N MET A 89 -14.47 2.35 -3.48
CA MET A 89 -14.80 3.32 -4.52
C MET A 89 -15.95 2.86 -5.44
N ALA A 90 -16.29 1.57 -5.45
CA ALA A 90 -17.30 1.01 -6.34
C ALA A 90 -18.67 1.70 -6.24
N SER A 91 -19.10 2.06 -5.03
CA SER A 91 -20.40 2.73 -4.78
C SER A 91 -20.42 4.17 -5.27
N SER A 92 -19.28 4.87 -5.28
CA SER A 92 -19.13 6.26 -5.73
C SER A 92 -18.90 6.39 -7.23
N GLN A 93 -18.80 5.28 -7.96
CA GLN A 93 -18.43 5.25 -9.39
C GLN A 93 -17.10 5.97 -9.66
N THR A 94 -16.21 6.02 -8.68
CA THR A 94 -14.87 6.60 -8.82
C THR A 94 -13.91 5.53 -9.33
N ALA A 95 -13.17 5.83 -10.39
CA ALA A 95 -12.18 4.89 -10.97
C ALA A 95 -10.80 5.07 -10.34
N LEU A 96 -9.99 4.01 -10.30
CA LEU A 96 -8.58 4.10 -9.98
C LEU A 96 -7.75 4.27 -11.26
N LEU A 97 -7.00 5.36 -11.35
CA LEU A 97 -6.03 5.60 -12.41
C LEU A 97 -4.64 5.17 -11.91
N LEU A 98 -4.21 4.00 -12.33
CA LEU A 98 -2.89 3.45 -11.97
C LEU A 98 -1.83 3.80 -13.02
N GLN A 99 -0.67 4.29 -12.59
CA GLN A 99 0.49 4.50 -13.43
C GLN A 99 1.76 4.03 -12.74
N VAL A 100 2.56 3.22 -13.43
CA VAL A 100 3.90 2.82 -12.99
C VAL A 100 4.92 3.74 -13.65
N VAL A 101 5.89 4.21 -12.88
CA VAL A 101 6.93 5.16 -13.29
C VAL A 101 8.30 4.68 -12.81
N ALA A 102 9.38 5.28 -13.36
CA ALA A 102 10.74 4.87 -13.07
C ALA A 102 11.21 5.30 -11.66
N ASP A 103 10.80 6.49 -11.21
CA ASP A 103 11.27 7.13 -9.99
C ASP A 103 10.29 8.20 -9.47
N HIS A 104 10.60 8.79 -8.32
CA HIS A 104 9.78 9.82 -7.69
C HIS A 104 9.75 11.15 -8.47
N ASP A 105 10.73 11.45 -9.31
CA ASP A 105 10.68 12.64 -10.17
C ASP A 105 9.63 12.48 -11.27
N ALA A 106 9.56 11.29 -11.87
CA ALA A 106 8.53 10.93 -12.82
C ALA A 106 7.13 10.85 -12.17
N GLU A 107 7.07 10.43 -10.90
CA GLU A 107 5.84 10.44 -10.10
C GLU A 107 5.33 11.87 -9.87
N ILE A 108 6.20 12.79 -9.44
CA ILE A 108 5.89 14.23 -9.29
C ILE A 108 5.42 14.84 -10.61
N ALA A 109 6.11 14.55 -11.72
CA ALA A 109 5.71 15.02 -13.05
C ALA A 109 4.31 14.50 -13.43
N THR A 110 3.99 13.27 -13.03
CA THR A 110 2.66 12.67 -13.26
C THR A 110 1.58 13.36 -12.43
N TYR A 111 1.81 13.65 -11.15
CA TYR A 111 0.87 14.41 -10.32
C TYR A 111 0.58 15.79 -10.90
N ARG A 112 1.62 16.55 -11.28
CA ARG A 112 1.46 17.87 -11.91
C ARG A 112 0.65 17.80 -13.20
N ARG A 113 0.93 16.82 -14.05
CA ARG A 113 0.20 16.61 -15.30
C ARG A 113 -1.26 16.24 -15.05
N TRP A 114 -1.53 15.25 -14.19
CA TRP A 114 -2.90 14.80 -13.93
C TRP A 114 -3.75 15.89 -13.31
N TRP A 115 -3.17 16.69 -12.40
CA TRP A 115 -3.85 17.82 -11.80
C TRP A 115 -4.15 18.93 -12.83
N ALA A 116 -3.18 19.33 -13.65
CA ALA A 116 -3.36 20.32 -14.70
C ALA A 116 -4.40 19.89 -15.74
N GLU A 117 -4.42 18.59 -16.09
CA GLU A 117 -5.36 18.00 -17.05
C GLU A 117 -6.72 17.66 -16.40
N ARG A 118 -6.88 17.84 -15.08
CA ARG A 118 -8.07 17.45 -14.32
C ARG A 118 -8.44 15.98 -14.54
N ARG A 119 -7.45 15.10 -14.51
CA ARG A 119 -7.65 13.66 -14.70
C ARG A 119 -8.01 12.92 -13.44
N VAL A 120 -7.69 13.50 -12.28
CA VAL A 120 -7.95 12.94 -10.96
C VAL A 120 -8.52 13.99 -10.03
N ASP A 121 -9.32 13.54 -9.07
CA ASP A 121 -9.87 14.38 -8.00
C ASP A 121 -9.00 14.34 -6.74
N GLY A 122 -8.15 13.32 -6.63
CA GLY A 122 -7.19 13.12 -5.56
C GLY A 122 -6.23 12.00 -5.89
N VAL A 123 -5.23 11.80 -5.03
CA VAL A 123 -4.20 10.76 -5.21
C VAL A 123 -3.93 10.01 -3.91
N PHE A 124 -3.49 8.77 -4.06
CA PHE A 124 -2.90 7.99 -2.98
C PHE A 124 -1.37 8.13 -3.06
N LEU A 125 -0.74 8.51 -1.95
CA LEU A 125 0.71 8.57 -1.81
C LEU A 125 1.16 7.37 -0.98
N ILE A 126 1.82 6.42 -1.60
CA ILE A 126 2.36 5.22 -0.96
C ILE A 126 3.88 5.22 -0.94
N ASP A 127 4.47 4.28 -0.22
CA ASP A 127 5.94 4.15 -0.12
C ASP A 127 6.61 5.46 0.33
N LEU A 128 6.08 6.04 1.41
CA LEU A 128 6.57 7.31 1.95
C LEU A 128 8.05 7.19 2.34
N GLU A 129 8.85 8.20 1.95
CA GLU A 129 10.26 8.34 2.36
C GLU A 129 10.39 9.21 3.61
N VAL A 130 11.49 9.06 4.35
CA VAL A 130 11.80 9.86 5.55
C VAL A 130 11.86 11.37 5.22
N HIS A 131 12.35 11.72 4.03
CA HIS A 131 12.37 13.09 3.50
C HIS A 131 11.71 13.13 2.13
N ASP A 132 10.39 12.94 2.13
CA ASP A 132 9.64 12.74 0.91
C ASP A 132 9.39 14.05 0.16
N LYS A 133 10.05 14.20 -1.00
CA LYS A 133 9.91 15.38 -1.87
C LYS A 133 8.54 15.50 -2.55
N ARG A 134 7.72 14.45 -2.55
CA ARG A 134 6.36 14.44 -3.13
C ARG A 134 5.37 15.19 -2.24
N VAL A 135 5.55 15.14 -0.92
CA VAL A 135 4.66 15.79 0.06
C VAL A 135 4.54 17.29 -0.19
N PRO A 136 5.63 18.10 -0.20
CA PRO A 136 5.51 19.54 -0.44
C PRO A 136 4.95 19.88 -1.83
N VAL A 137 5.14 19.00 -2.83
CA VAL A 137 4.55 19.23 -4.16
C VAL A 137 3.04 19.03 -4.15
N LEU A 138 2.53 18.00 -3.47
CA LEU A 138 1.10 17.78 -3.33
C LEU A 138 0.41 18.91 -2.55
N GLU A 139 1.07 19.42 -1.49
CA GLU A 139 0.61 20.57 -0.72
C GLU A 139 0.58 21.87 -1.57
N GLU A 140 1.64 22.15 -2.35
CA GLU A 140 1.71 23.29 -3.28
C GLU A 140 0.60 23.25 -4.33
N LEU A 141 0.37 22.08 -4.92
CA LEU A 141 -0.66 21.87 -5.92
C LEU A 141 -2.08 21.93 -5.32
N LYS A 142 -2.22 21.83 -4.00
CA LYS A 142 -3.50 21.63 -3.32
C LYS A 142 -4.27 20.45 -3.93
N LEU A 143 -3.54 19.43 -4.35
CA LEU A 143 -4.10 18.20 -4.86
C LEU A 143 -4.51 17.34 -3.65
N PRO A 144 -5.80 17.03 -3.47
CA PRO A 144 -6.23 16.14 -2.41
C PRO A 144 -5.42 14.85 -2.42
N ALA A 145 -4.79 14.52 -1.29
CA ALA A 145 -3.95 13.35 -1.20
C ALA A 145 -4.18 12.62 0.12
N MET A 146 -4.15 11.29 0.07
CA MET A 146 -4.20 10.42 1.23
C MET A 146 -2.90 9.61 1.28
N VAL A 147 -2.16 9.76 2.37
CA VAL A 147 -0.91 9.03 2.58
C VAL A 147 -1.22 7.62 3.09
N VAL A 148 -0.60 6.63 2.46
CA VAL A 148 -0.66 5.22 2.84
C VAL A 148 0.63 4.88 3.56
N GLY A 149 0.66 5.12 4.87
CA GLY A 149 1.85 5.00 5.70
C GLY A 149 1.93 6.11 6.74
N GLY A 150 2.91 6.07 7.60
CA GLY A 150 3.11 6.97 8.73
C GLY A 150 3.41 6.17 10.00
N PRO A 151 3.23 6.74 11.19
CA PRO A 151 2.86 8.13 11.44
C PRO A 151 3.99 9.12 11.13
N GLY A 152 3.59 10.33 10.73
CA GLY A 152 4.52 11.44 10.50
C GLY A 152 5.20 11.45 9.12
N ASN A 153 6.09 12.41 8.90
CA ASN A 153 6.82 12.66 7.64
C ASN A 153 5.95 12.96 6.40
N HIS A 154 4.66 13.26 6.58
CA HIS A 154 3.73 13.54 5.48
C HIS A 154 3.18 14.99 5.49
N GLY A 155 3.87 15.92 6.20
CA GLY A 155 3.48 17.33 6.25
C GLY A 155 2.10 17.51 6.85
N THR A 156 1.24 18.24 6.12
CA THR A 156 -0.16 18.49 6.48
C THR A 156 -1.13 17.50 5.81
N LEU A 157 -0.63 16.60 4.96
CA LEU A 157 -1.47 15.61 4.29
C LEU A 157 -2.01 14.59 5.31
N PRO A 158 -3.28 14.20 5.22
CA PRO A 158 -3.80 13.14 6.08
C PRO A 158 -3.21 11.77 5.72
N GLY A 159 -3.00 10.92 6.72
CA GLY A 159 -2.44 9.58 6.55
C GLY A 159 -3.26 8.49 7.21
N VAL A 160 -3.22 7.30 6.61
CA VAL A 160 -3.66 6.06 7.24
C VAL A 160 -2.45 5.16 7.40
N TRP A 161 -2.21 4.63 8.58
CA TRP A 161 -1.01 3.88 8.90
C TRP A 161 -1.29 2.65 9.78
N ILE A 162 -0.34 1.74 9.80
CA ILE A 162 -0.36 0.54 10.65
C ILE A 162 0.88 0.60 11.54
N ASP A 163 0.77 0.23 12.82
CA ASP A 163 1.86 0.30 13.78
C ASP A 163 2.93 -0.78 13.52
N ASP A 164 3.89 -0.42 12.66
CA ASP A 164 5.06 -1.26 12.36
C ASP A 164 6.03 -1.37 13.56
N THR A 165 6.05 -0.38 14.46
CA THR A 165 6.89 -0.41 15.66
C THR A 165 6.42 -1.53 16.60
N SER A 166 5.14 -1.50 17.00
CA SER A 166 4.58 -2.54 17.87
C SER A 166 4.65 -3.93 17.23
N ALA A 167 4.48 -4.02 15.91
CA ALA A 167 4.62 -5.28 15.18
C ALA A 167 6.05 -5.83 15.28
N MET A 168 7.08 -4.99 15.10
CA MET A 168 8.48 -5.41 15.22
C MET A 168 8.81 -5.82 16.66
N VAL A 169 8.32 -5.07 17.64
CA VAL A 169 8.45 -5.45 19.07
C VAL A 169 7.89 -6.84 19.30
N MET A 170 6.66 -7.11 18.86
CA MET A 170 5.99 -8.41 18.99
C MET A 170 6.81 -9.54 18.34
N VAL A 171 7.34 -9.33 17.13
CA VAL A 171 8.20 -10.30 16.43
C VAL A 171 9.46 -10.63 17.22
N MET A 172 10.15 -9.60 17.70
CA MET A 172 11.42 -9.75 18.41
C MET A 172 11.22 -10.40 19.79
N GLU A 173 10.17 -10.05 20.51
CA GLU A 173 9.82 -10.67 21.78
C GLU A 173 9.42 -12.14 21.60
N TYR A 174 8.68 -12.49 20.54
CA TYR A 174 8.39 -13.87 20.20
C TYR A 174 9.67 -14.69 19.95
N LEU A 175 10.59 -14.18 19.12
CA LEU A 175 11.86 -14.86 18.87
C LEU A 175 12.74 -14.97 20.12
N ALA A 176 12.73 -13.95 20.98
CA ALA A 176 13.42 -13.98 22.27
C ALA A 176 12.82 -15.03 23.23
N ALA A 177 11.50 -15.18 23.25
CA ALA A 177 10.80 -16.24 24.02
C ALA A 177 11.16 -17.64 23.53
N LEU A 178 11.40 -17.81 22.22
CA LEU A 178 11.98 -19.02 21.64
C LEU A 178 13.48 -19.20 21.94
N ARG A 179 14.12 -18.23 22.62
CA ARG A 179 15.54 -18.22 23.00
C ARG A 179 16.52 -17.96 21.84
N HIS A 180 16.08 -17.35 20.76
CA HIS A 180 17.01 -16.83 19.77
C HIS A 180 17.86 -15.71 20.35
N ARG A 181 19.17 -15.74 20.08
CA ARG A 181 20.15 -14.74 20.54
C ARG A 181 20.97 -14.15 19.39
N ARG A 182 20.81 -14.70 18.18
CA ARG A 182 21.42 -14.24 16.96
C ARG A 182 20.31 -14.12 15.92
N ILE A 183 19.88 -12.89 15.66
CA ILE A 183 18.76 -12.59 14.78
C ILE A 183 19.23 -11.64 13.69
N ALA A 184 18.93 -11.97 12.43
CA ALA A 184 19.12 -11.07 11.31
C ALA A 184 17.78 -10.54 10.80
N ARG A 185 17.81 -9.35 10.21
CA ARG A 185 16.70 -8.79 9.44
C ARG A 185 17.13 -8.63 7.99
N VAL A 186 16.32 -9.11 7.05
CA VAL A 186 16.43 -8.84 5.62
C VAL A 186 15.36 -7.81 5.31
N ALA A 187 15.79 -6.56 5.22
CA ALA A 187 14.95 -5.38 5.13
C ALA A 187 14.70 -4.95 3.69
N GLY A 188 13.70 -4.11 3.50
CA GLY A 188 13.43 -3.48 2.22
C GLY A 188 14.36 -2.32 1.88
N VAL A 189 13.89 -1.47 0.95
CA VAL A 189 14.63 -0.32 0.42
C VAL A 189 14.94 0.68 1.54
N PRO A 190 16.21 1.08 1.70
CA PRO A 190 16.60 2.08 2.68
C PRO A 190 15.99 3.45 2.35
N GLY A 191 15.69 4.25 3.38
CA GLY A 191 15.09 5.57 3.23
C GLY A 191 13.56 5.56 3.14
N MET A 192 12.93 4.41 2.90
CA MET A 192 11.48 4.29 3.05
C MET A 192 11.09 4.36 4.53
N LEU A 193 10.09 5.16 4.85
CA LEU A 193 9.70 5.40 6.23
C LEU A 193 9.43 4.11 7.01
N HIS A 194 8.64 3.20 6.46
CA HIS A 194 8.36 1.92 7.12
C HIS A 194 9.60 1.02 7.30
N THR A 195 10.57 1.09 6.38
CA THR A 195 11.85 0.37 6.52
C THR A 195 12.66 0.91 7.69
N GLU A 196 12.71 2.25 7.82
CA GLU A 196 13.46 2.89 8.92
C GLU A 196 12.75 2.72 10.26
N VAL A 197 11.43 2.87 10.33
CA VAL A 197 10.64 2.61 11.56
C VAL A 197 10.84 1.18 12.06
N ARG A 198 10.76 0.19 11.17
CA ARG A 198 11.03 -1.20 11.54
C ARG A 198 12.48 -1.42 11.95
N LYS A 199 13.44 -0.69 11.35
CA LYS A 199 14.85 -0.75 11.72
C LYS A 199 15.08 -0.21 13.12
N GLU A 200 14.56 0.96 13.44
CA GLU A 200 14.67 1.57 14.75
C GLU A 200 14.09 0.65 15.84
N ALA A 201 12.89 0.11 15.63
CA ALA A 201 12.28 -0.85 16.55
C ALA A 201 13.10 -2.14 16.67
N PHE A 202 13.64 -2.67 15.58
CA PHE A 202 14.51 -3.86 15.59
C PHE A 202 15.78 -3.62 16.41
N ASP A 203 16.45 -2.49 16.20
CA ASP A 203 17.70 -2.14 16.90
C ASP A 203 17.44 -1.88 18.40
N GLU A 204 16.39 -1.15 18.74
CA GLU A 204 15.99 -0.86 20.12
C GLU A 204 15.68 -2.16 20.90
N VAL A 205 14.83 -3.02 20.32
CA VAL A 205 14.47 -4.28 20.99
C VAL A 205 15.67 -5.21 21.08
N SER A 206 16.52 -5.26 20.05
CA SER A 206 17.75 -6.06 20.07
C SER A 206 18.66 -5.68 21.26
N ALA A 207 18.82 -4.39 21.51
CA ALA A 207 19.57 -3.88 22.65
C ALA A 207 18.86 -4.20 23.99
N ARG A 208 17.54 -3.97 24.08
CA ARG A 208 16.75 -4.19 25.29
C ARG A 208 16.75 -5.65 25.74
N ILE A 209 16.63 -6.62 24.82
CA ILE A 209 16.64 -8.05 25.14
C ILE A 209 18.05 -8.65 25.22
N GLY A 210 19.09 -7.86 24.96
CA GLY A 210 20.50 -8.26 25.04
C GLY A 210 20.84 -9.37 24.03
N LEU A 211 20.56 -9.17 22.73
CA LEU A 211 20.99 -10.13 21.72
C LEU A 211 22.49 -10.25 21.69
N ALA A 212 23.00 -11.46 21.53
CA ALA A 212 24.44 -11.69 21.34
C ALA A 212 24.95 -11.17 20.01
N TRP A 213 24.05 -11.12 18.99
CA TRP A 213 24.37 -10.61 17.67
C TRP A 213 23.07 -10.26 16.93
N SER A 214 23.08 -9.12 16.25
CA SER A 214 22.02 -8.71 15.33
C SER A 214 22.62 -8.00 14.12
N THR A 215 21.94 -8.07 12.99
CA THR A 215 22.32 -7.36 11.76
C THR A 215 21.10 -7.12 10.87
N THR A 216 21.17 -6.08 10.06
CA THR A 216 20.20 -5.80 8.99
C THR A 216 20.91 -5.78 7.65
N ILE A 217 20.33 -6.43 6.64
CA ILE A 217 20.74 -6.33 5.22
C ILE A 217 19.56 -5.72 4.47
N ASN A 218 19.80 -4.59 3.82
CA ASN A 218 18.80 -3.96 2.96
C ASN A 218 18.77 -4.58 1.57
N THR A 219 17.60 -4.60 0.95
CA THR A 219 17.29 -5.16 -0.36
C THR A 219 16.32 -4.23 -1.11
N ASP A 220 15.98 -4.59 -2.33
CA ASP A 220 14.94 -3.94 -3.15
C ASP A 220 13.56 -4.61 -3.03
N TYR A 221 13.34 -5.47 -2.04
CA TYR A 221 12.16 -6.33 -1.85
C TYR A 221 12.05 -7.51 -2.83
N SER A 222 12.98 -7.67 -3.78
CA SER A 222 12.93 -8.78 -4.74
C SER A 222 13.29 -10.13 -4.09
N PRO A 223 12.75 -11.25 -4.62
CA PRO A 223 13.14 -12.58 -4.16
C PRO A 223 14.61 -12.87 -4.43
N GLU A 224 15.20 -12.30 -5.49
CA GLU A 224 16.61 -12.46 -5.87
C GLU A 224 17.53 -11.86 -4.81
N GLU A 225 17.28 -10.61 -4.39
CA GLU A 225 18.06 -9.98 -3.33
C GLU A 225 17.82 -10.62 -1.97
N GLY A 226 16.57 -11.04 -1.69
CA GLY A 226 16.24 -11.83 -0.50
C GLY A 226 17.04 -13.14 -0.43
N ALA A 227 17.13 -13.87 -1.54
CA ALA A 227 17.95 -15.08 -1.66
C ALA A 227 19.44 -14.79 -1.47
N GLN A 228 19.96 -13.71 -2.08
CA GLN A 228 21.36 -13.31 -1.96
C GLN A 228 21.72 -12.93 -0.51
N ALA A 229 20.86 -12.15 0.15
CA ALA A 229 21.03 -11.79 1.55
C ALA A 229 21.05 -13.03 2.45
N THR A 230 20.17 -14.00 2.20
CA THR A 230 20.12 -15.27 2.92
C THR A 230 21.41 -16.07 2.76
N ARG A 231 21.90 -16.24 1.52
CA ARG A 231 23.18 -16.94 1.25
C ARG A 231 24.33 -16.27 1.99
N ARG A 232 24.38 -14.93 1.98
CA ARG A 232 25.41 -14.16 2.70
C ARG A 232 25.36 -14.41 4.20
N LEU A 233 24.18 -14.38 4.81
CA LEU A 233 23.99 -14.63 6.24
C LEU A 233 24.36 -16.06 6.63
N LEU A 234 23.98 -17.05 5.83
CA LEU A 234 24.26 -18.46 6.12
C LEU A 234 25.71 -18.88 5.83
N SER A 235 26.44 -18.13 5.01
CA SER A 235 27.86 -18.36 4.73
C SER A 235 28.80 -17.62 5.69
N ALA A 236 28.27 -16.74 6.54
CA ALA A 236 29.09 -15.99 7.51
C ALA A 236 29.60 -16.87 8.64
N SER A 237 30.73 -16.48 9.27
CA SER A 237 31.27 -17.15 10.44
C SER A 237 30.31 -17.11 11.65
N THR A 238 29.60 -16.02 11.81
CA THR A 238 28.52 -15.89 12.80
C THR A 238 27.18 -15.97 12.06
N ARG A 239 26.53 -17.13 12.15
CA ARG A 239 25.23 -17.37 11.52
C ARG A 239 24.08 -16.95 12.44
N PRO A 240 23.02 -16.32 11.91
CA PRO A 240 21.79 -16.15 12.65
C PRO A 240 21.14 -17.50 12.96
N THR A 241 20.33 -17.54 14.00
CA THR A 241 19.42 -18.65 14.28
C THR A 241 17.98 -18.30 13.91
N ALA A 242 17.71 -17.03 13.61
CA ALA A 242 16.45 -16.58 13.05
C ALA A 242 16.68 -15.43 12.07
N ILE A 243 15.87 -15.38 11.02
CA ILE A 243 15.84 -14.28 10.05
C ILE A 243 14.40 -13.76 9.96
N VAL A 244 14.25 -12.43 10.06
CA VAL A 244 12.99 -11.71 9.83
C VAL A 244 13.10 -11.01 8.48
N TYR A 245 12.18 -11.30 7.57
CA TYR A 245 12.10 -10.68 6.24
C TYR A 245 11.02 -9.63 6.20
N ASP A 246 11.28 -8.50 5.58
CA ASP A 246 10.33 -7.38 5.48
C ASP A 246 9.20 -7.60 4.48
N ASN A 247 9.21 -8.70 3.73
CA ASN A 247 8.07 -9.22 2.98
C ASN A 247 8.07 -10.76 2.89
N ASP A 248 6.97 -11.31 2.45
CA ASP A 248 6.75 -12.75 2.29
C ASP A 248 7.54 -13.35 1.11
N VAL A 249 7.69 -12.60 0.02
CA VAL A 249 8.38 -13.06 -1.19
C VAL A 249 9.86 -13.36 -0.90
N MET A 250 10.54 -12.46 -0.17
CA MET A 250 11.91 -12.70 0.27
C MET A 250 12.02 -13.85 1.27
N ALA A 251 11.03 -14.01 2.15
CA ALA A 251 11.02 -15.11 3.12
C ALA A 251 10.91 -16.47 2.43
N VAL A 252 10.05 -16.58 1.41
CA VAL A 252 9.94 -17.82 0.58
C VAL A 252 11.26 -18.11 -0.13
N ALA A 253 11.90 -17.10 -0.72
CA ALA A 253 13.22 -17.24 -1.32
C ALA A 253 14.27 -17.68 -0.28
N GLY A 254 14.18 -17.15 0.95
CA GLY A 254 15.00 -17.54 2.08
C GLY A 254 14.85 -19.01 2.48
N VAL A 255 13.61 -19.53 2.51
CA VAL A 255 13.36 -20.97 2.75
C VAL A 255 14.00 -21.82 1.67
N SER A 256 13.86 -21.42 0.39
CA SER A 256 14.49 -22.14 -0.73
C SER A 256 16.02 -22.20 -0.59
N VAL A 257 16.64 -21.06 -0.28
CA VAL A 257 18.10 -20.98 -0.07
C VAL A 257 18.56 -21.81 1.13
N ALA A 258 17.83 -21.79 2.24
CA ALA A 258 18.13 -22.63 3.39
C ALA A 258 18.15 -24.11 3.00
N HIS A 259 17.13 -24.55 2.26
CA HIS A 259 17.04 -25.92 1.74
C HIS A 259 18.22 -26.28 0.81
N GLU A 260 18.56 -25.40 -0.17
CA GLU A 260 19.71 -25.57 -1.08
C GLU A 260 21.05 -25.73 -0.32
N MET A 261 21.19 -25.02 0.80
CA MET A 261 22.40 -25.01 1.63
C MET A 261 22.40 -26.13 2.70
N GLY A 262 21.37 -26.99 2.74
CA GLY A 262 21.24 -28.05 3.72
C GLY A 262 20.98 -27.55 5.15
N VAL A 263 20.40 -26.37 5.30
CA VAL A 263 20.01 -25.77 6.59
C VAL A 263 18.56 -26.09 6.88
N ASP A 264 18.30 -26.78 7.97
CA ASP A 264 16.94 -27.19 8.34
C ASP A 264 16.10 -25.99 8.86
N VAL A 265 14.90 -25.84 8.32
CA VAL A 265 13.90 -24.88 8.79
C VAL A 265 12.72 -25.67 9.36
N PRO A 266 12.43 -25.52 10.67
CA PRO A 266 12.94 -24.52 11.63
C PRO A 266 14.12 -24.99 12.51
N GLY A 267 14.64 -26.20 12.35
CA GLY A 267 15.59 -26.81 13.28
C GLY A 267 16.89 -26.01 13.48
N ASP A 268 17.54 -25.64 12.38
CA ASP A 268 18.78 -24.84 12.41
C ASP A 268 18.51 -23.35 12.29
N LEU A 269 17.45 -22.98 11.56
CA LEU A 269 17.10 -21.60 11.23
C LEU A 269 15.60 -21.37 11.32
N SER A 270 15.18 -20.43 12.15
CA SER A 270 13.82 -19.90 12.13
C SER A 270 13.68 -18.81 11.08
N ILE A 271 12.57 -18.82 10.31
CA ILE A 271 12.25 -17.83 9.28
C ILE A 271 10.90 -17.20 9.60
N MET A 272 10.83 -15.87 9.54
CA MET A 272 9.60 -15.09 9.71
C MET A 272 9.43 -14.13 8.55
N ALA A 273 8.18 -13.91 8.14
CA ALA A 273 7.82 -12.96 7.09
C ALA A 273 7.06 -11.75 7.65
N TRP A 274 7.25 -10.60 7.03
CA TRP A 274 6.29 -9.51 7.07
C TRP A 274 5.30 -9.71 5.94
N ASP A 275 4.02 -9.41 6.22
CA ASP A 275 2.86 -9.77 5.43
C ASP A 275 2.57 -11.28 5.36
N ASP A 276 1.30 -11.57 5.47
CA ASP A 276 0.79 -12.95 5.52
C ASP A 276 -0.04 -13.21 4.26
N SER A 277 0.65 -13.54 3.18
CA SER A 277 -0.03 -13.95 1.95
C SER A 277 -0.17 -15.47 1.85
N VAL A 278 -0.87 -15.91 0.82
CA VAL A 278 -0.97 -17.33 0.48
C VAL A 278 0.40 -18.01 0.31
N LEU A 279 1.44 -17.25 -0.04
CA LEU A 279 2.81 -17.76 -0.18
C LEU A 279 3.32 -18.33 1.15
N CYS A 280 3.01 -17.69 2.29
CA CYS A 280 3.39 -18.17 3.61
C CYS A 280 2.72 -19.49 3.99
N GLU A 281 1.55 -19.79 3.42
CA GLU A 281 0.77 -20.99 3.71
C GLU A 281 1.18 -22.19 2.85
N ILE A 282 1.48 -21.95 1.56
CA ILE A 282 1.74 -23.02 0.59
C ILE A 282 3.19 -23.52 0.58
N VAL A 283 4.15 -22.69 1.03
CA VAL A 283 5.55 -23.12 1.15
C VAL A 283 5.73 -24.10 2.30
N HIS A 284 6.73 -24.95 2.20
CA HIS A 284 7.01 -25.93 3.26
C HIS A 284 8.41 -25.75 3.85
N PRO A 285 8.54 -25.59 5.19
CA PRO A 285 7.44 -25.46 6.16
C PRO A 285 6.64 -24.16 5.98
N PRO A 286 5.34 -24.13 6.34
CA PRO A 286 4.54 -22.90 6.30
C PRO A 286 5.17 -21.81 7.18
N ILE A 287 5.23 -20.57 6.65
CA ILE A 287 6.00 -19.48 7.28
C ILE A 287 5.18 -18.78 8.36
N THR A 288 5.79 -18.62 9.54
CA THR A 288 5.31 -17.73 10.60
C THR A 288 5.39 -16.29 10.10
N ALA A 289 4.30 -15.54 10.21
CA ALA A 289 4.21 -14.21 9.58
C ALA A 289 3.51 -13.17 10.46
N VAL A 290 3.84 -11.90 10.23
CA VAL A 290 3.06 -10.76 10.69
C VAL A 290 1.89 -10.58 9.75
N SER A 291 0.68 -10.83 10.22
CA SER A 291 -0.55 -10.67 9.46
C SER A 291 -1.11 -9.28 9.65
N ARG A 292 -1.38 -8.59 8.54
CA ARG A 292 -2.02 -7.28 8.46
C ARG A 292 -3.22 -7.38 7.52
N ASP A 293 -4.32 -6.70 7.86
CA ASP A 293 -5.47 -6.62 6.96
C ASP A 293 -5.24 -5.57 5.87
N ILE A 294 -4.45 -5.94 4.85
CA ILE A 294 -4.10 -5.03 3.75
C ILE A 294 -5.32 -4.66 2.90
N THR A 295 -6.28 -5.56 2.75
CA THR A 295 -7.52 -5.25 2.02
C THR A 295 -8.36 -4.23 2.77
N GLY A 296 -8.61 -4.45 4.08
CA GLY A 296 -9.27 -3.48 4.94
C GLY A 296 -8.52 -2.15 5.03
N TYR A 297 -7.19 -2.20 5.01
CA TYR A 297 -6.35 -1.00 4.94
C TYR A 297 -6.63 -0.19 3.67
N GLY A 298 -6.70 -0.85 2.49
CA GLY A 298 -7.08 -0.23 1.23
C GLY A 298 -8.48 0.39 1.26
N VAL A 299 -9.45 -0.30 1.87
CA VAL A 299 -10.81 0.23 2.08
C VAL A 299 -10.76 1.55 2.85
N HIS A 300 -10.11 1.56 4.02
CA HIS A 300 -10.03 2.75 4.87
C HIS A 300 -9.33 3.93 4.19
N VAL A 301 -8.24 3.67 3.47
CA VAL A 301 -7.52 4.70 2.72
C VAL A 301 -8.43 5.35 1.67
N ALA A 302 -9.20 4.56 0.92
CA ALA A 302 -10.10 5.06 -0.11
C ALA A 302 -11.31 5.80 0.47
N GLU A 303 -11.93 5.28 1.53
CA GLU A 303 -13.03 5.94 2.25
C GLU A 303 -12.61 7.32 2.78
N ARG A 304 -11.39 7.43 3.32
CA ARG A 304 -10.85 8.69 3.82
C ARG A 304 -10.57 9.70 2.70
N LEU A 305 -10.07 9.25 1.55
CA LEU A 305 -9.87 10.14 0.41
C LEU A 305 -11.21 10.60 -0.18
N LEU A 306 -12.22 9.73 -0.24
CA LEU A 306 -13.58 10.10 -0.61
C LEU A 306 -14.15 11.16 0.34
N ALA A 307 -14.02 10.94 1.65
CA ALA A 307 -14.47 11.87 2.67
C ALA A 307 -13.77 13.24 2.61
N LEU A 308 -12.49 13.27 2.23
CA LEU A 308 -11.73 14.51 2.05
C LEU A 308 -12.29 15.41 0.93
N LEU A 309 -12.99 14.80 -0.05
CA LEU A 309 -13.60 15.54 -1.16
C LEU A 309 -15.02 16.04 -0.86
N ASP A 310 -15.67 15.57 0.20
CA ASP A 310 -17.01 15.99 0.55
C ASP A 310 -16.97 17.25 1.43
N ASP A 311 -17.34 18.40 0.86
CA ASP A 311 -17.30 19.73 1.49
C ASP A 311 -18.15 19.85 2.78
N ASP A 312 -19.03 18.87 3.06
CA ASP A 312 -19.91 18.86 4.23
C ASP A 312 -19.23 18.42 5.54
N LEU A 313 -18.00 17.93 5.48
CA LEU A 313 -17.24 17.57 6.66
C LEU A 313 -16.29 18.73 7.01
N ASP A 314 -16.70 19.55 8.03
CA ASP A 314 -15.78 20.49 8.69
C ASP A 314 -14.39 19.82 8.81
N GLY A 315 -13.31 20.47 8.36
CA GLY A 315 -11.95 19.92 8.21
C GLY A 315 -11.34 19.21 9.43
N GLN A 316 -12.14 18.86 10.43
CA GLN A 316 -11.82 18.00 11.56
C GLN A 316 -11.94 16.49 11.26
N ALA A 317 -12.59 16.08 10.16
CA ALA A 317 -12.95 14.67 9.91
C ALA A 317 -11.83 13.84 9.29
N VAL A 318 -10.81 14.45 8.70
CA VAL A 318 -9.72 13.73 8.06
C VAL A 318 -8.42 13.95 8.84
N ARG A 319 -8.36 13.36 10.03
CA ARG A 319 -7.11 13.23 10.80
C ARG A 319 -6.40 11.94 10.43
N ASP A 320 -5.13 11.86 10.79
CA ASP A 320 -4.38 10.61 10.77
C ASP A 320 -5.17 9.49 11.45
N PHE A 321 -5.12 8.33 10.83
CA PHE A 321 -5.86 7.16 11.33
C PHE A 321 -4.94 5.96 11.43
N GLU A 322 -4.90 5.38 12.62
CA GLU A 322 -4.24 4.10 12.86
C GLU A 322 -5.16 2.96 12.45
N GLY A 323 -4.69 2.12 11.54
CA GLY A 323 -5.40 0.94 11.07
C GLY A 323 -5.47 -0.19 12.11
N VAL A 324 -6.02 -1.33 11.69
CA VAL A 324 -6.14 -2.51 12.55
C VAL A 324 -4.74 -2.99 12.97
N PRO A 325 -4.50 -3.24 14.27
CA PRO A 325 -3.20 -3.69 14.75
C PRO A 325 -2.75 -5.00 14.09
N PRO A 326 -1.46 -5.11 13.73
CA PRO A 326 -0.88 -6.34 13.21
C PRO A 326 -0.97 -7.47 14.22
N ARG A 327 -1.03 -8.71 13.75
CA ARG A 327 -1.00 -9.91 14.59
C ARG A 327 0.04 -10.90 14.11
N LEU A 328 0.59 -11.68 15.04
CA LEU A 328 1.49 -12.77 14.71
C LEU A 328 0.71 -14.05 14.42
N VAL A 329 0.96 -14.64 13.24
CA VAL A 329 0.42 -15.95 12.85
C VAL A 329 1.57 -16.96 12.90
N VAL A 330 1.60 -17.76 13.97
CA VAL A 330 2.64 -18.78 14.18
C VAL A 330 2.35 -20.02 13.35
N ARG A 331 3.36 -20.47 12.59
CA ARG A 331 3.32 -21.68 11.74
C ARG A 331 4.57 -22.55 11.95
N GLY A 332 4.93 -23.34 10.95
CA GLY A 332 5.98 -24.37 11.02
C GLY A 332 7.41 -23.87 10.86
N SER A 333 7.65 -22.62 10.47
CA SER A 333 9.01 -22.13 10.15
C SER A 333 9.79 -21.56 11.33
N THR A 334 9.25 -21.61 12.54
CA THR A 334 9.90 -21.10 13.76
C THR A 334 9.90 -22.12 14.86
N ALA A 335 11.05 -22.31 15.52
CA ALA A 335 11.21 -23.19 16.68
C ALA A 335 12.33 -22.68 17.60
N ARG A 336 12.50 -23.30 18.74
CA ARG A 336 13.68 -23.04 19.59
C ARG A 336 14.94 -23.49 18.85
N PRO A 337 16.01 -22.67 18.82
CA PRO A 337 17.25 -23.08 18.21
C PRO A 337 17.81 -24.33 18.90
N VAL A 338 18.21 -25.30 18.09
CA VAL A 338 18.95 -26.47 18.61
C VAL A 338 20.25 -25.96 19.25
N ARG A 339 20.53 -26.34 20.48
CA ARG A 339 21.80 -25.99 21.13
C ARG A 339 22.92 -26.54 20.28
N SER A 340 23.67 -25.68 19.61
CA SER A 340 24.93 -26.13 19.00
C SER A 340 25.82 -26.66 20.13
N SER A 341 26.08 -27.95 20.12
CA SER A 341 27.09 -28.62 20.94
C SER A 341 28.50 -28.29 20.47
N VAL A 342 28.82 -26.99 20.35
CA VAL A 342 30.17 -26.56 20.00
C VAL A 342 30.77 -25.88 21.23
N GLY A 343 31.69 -26.58 21.87
CA GLY A 343 32.64 -26.03 22.87
C GLY A 343 32.40 -26.42 24.29
N ALA A 344 32.78 -27.66 24.68
CA ALA A 344 33.38 -27.94 25.96
C ALA A 344 34.89 -27.89 25.79
#